data_ddd1c30e8483d196707296b2d801701f
#
_entry.id   ddd1c30e8483d196707296b2d801701f
#
_cell.length_a   1.000
_cell.length_b   1.000
_cell.length_c   1.000
_cell.angle_alpha   90.00
_cell.angle_beta   90.00
_cell.angle_gamma   90.00
#
_symmetry.space_group_name_H-M   'P 1'
#
loop_
_entity.id
_entity.type
_entity.pdbx_description
1 polymer ?
#
loop_
_entity_poly.entity_id
_entity_poly.type
_entity_poly.pdbx_seq_one_letter_code
_entity_poly.pdbx_strand_id
1 'polypeptide(L)'
;MQLGDTLNISIDDIAHGGDGVGRMDDGRVVFVPRSLPGERVEGKITEIRDNFLRCELVDVLEPSPVRSEPECPHFSECGGCQFWHTDYRQELDFKTGAAMEALRRISAIEEWPEPTIVEAPETTRYRTRATFHRRPRDGDDGRGIGFFAPGTNRLVEVEDCPITRELVCRARRDVEEGLQKLGDVDIMVESASEDASVITIRVDELPGQPPEPLVEFASRLGDIDSIRGLRIVGGDRVWEEGDCTVDGDQILAELPIESLRMPAGLFRQSNRTANARLVEVVAESVQQGGGGTVLELFSGAGNLSFAMVDEADALLGFEVDERAVELANTIAMFAGIDTWMFREADLADGFHEALKPEEHGIFDQIVLDPARGGAPDVSREIAGLQQEVSPDRITYVSCDPPALGRDLAVMAEGGWKPVGLTMLDMFPRTAHLEVVAVLERSAE
;
A
#
# COMPACT_ATOMS: atom_id res chain seq x y z
N MET A 1 11.32 -8.90 -35.54
CA MET A 1 10.18 -8.43 -34.73
C MET A 1 10.26 -6.94 -34.56
N GLN A 2 9.15 -6.26 -34.70
CA GLN A 2 9.03 -4.81 -34.58
C GLN A 2 7.89 -4.48 -33.62
N LEU A 3 7.83 -3.26 -33.12
CA LEU A 3 6.69 -2.77 -32.34
C LEU A 3 5.40 -2.88 -33.16
N GLY A 4 4.36 -3.43 -32.58
CA GLY A 4 3.06 -3.67 -33.21
C GLY A 4 2.91 -5.02 -33.90
N ASP A 5 3.98 -5.81 -34.06
CA ASP A 5 3.86 -7.20 -34.53
C ASP A 5 3.11 -8.04 -33.50
N THR A 6 2.36 -9.05 -33.95
CA THR A 6 1.73 -10.05 -33.06
C THR A 6 2.58 -11.32 -32.99
N LEU A 7 2.53 -11.99 -31.84
CA LEU A 7 3.16 -13.28 -31.62
C LEU A 7 2.26 -14.18 -30.77
N ASN A 8 2.39 -15.49 -30.97
CA ASN A 8 1.76 -16.49 -30.11
C ASN A 8 2.78 -16.95 -29.07
N ILE A 9 2.38 -16.94 -27.79
CA ILE A 9 3.25 -17.30 -26.69
C ILE A 9 2.50 -18.18 -25.68
N SER A 10 3.18 -19.19 -25.15
CA SER A 10 2.71 -19.95 -23.99
C SER A 10 3.11 -19.23 -22.70
N ILE A 11 2.21 -19.16 -21.76
CA ILE A 11 2.43 -18.54 -20.47
C ILE A 11 2.78 -19.63 -19.46
N ASP A 12 3.94 -19.51 -18.84
CA ASP A 12 4.49 -20.52 -17.95
C ASP A 12 4.30 -20.12 -16.47
N ASP A 13 4.31 -18.79 -16.16
CA ASP A 13 4.31 -18.29 -14.79
C ASP A 13 3.70 -16.88 -14.70
N ILE A 14 3.61 -16.33 -13.47
CA ILE A 14 3.23 -14.94 -13.17
C ILE A 14 4.43 -14.20 -12.58
N ALA A 15 4.76 -13.06 -13.15
CA ALA A 15 5.76 -12.15 -12.57
C ALA A 15 5.20 -11.38 -11.37
N HIS A 16 6.11 -10.91 -10.51
CA HIS A 16 5.76 -9.86 -9.55
C HIS A 16 5.19 -8.65 -10.32
N GLY A 17 3.99 -8.21 -9.95
CA GLY A 17 3.23 -7.19 -10.72
C GLY A 17 2.04 -7.77 -11.48
N GLY A 18 1.89 -9.10 -11.58
CA GLY A 18 0.72 -9.78 -12.09
C GLY A 18 0.70 -10.03 -13.60
N ASP A 19 1.79 -9.70 -14.31
CA ASP A 19 1.92 -10.02 -15.74
C ASP A 19 2.23 -11.53 -15.91
N GLY A 20 1.54 -12.19 -16.83
CA GLY A 20 1.91 -13.53 -17.26
C GLY A 20 3.28 -13.55 -17.96
N VAL A 21 4.06 -14.59 -17.73
CA VAL A 21 5.42 -14.75 -18.23
C VAL A 21 5.51 -15.93 -19.17
N GLY A 22 6.01 -15.70 -20.36
CA GLY A 22 6.42 -16.74 -21.30
C GLY A 22 7.86 -16.55 -21.78
N ARG A 23 8.38 -17.48 -22.57
CA ARG A 23 9.74 -17.43 -23.13
C ARG A 23 9.72 -17.68 -24.63
N MET A 24 10.51 -16.86 -25.33
CA MET A 24 10.79 -17.05 -26.76
C MET A 24 11.86 -18.14 -26.96
N ASP A 25 11.92 -18.72 -28.15
CA ASP A 25 12.96 -19.68 -28.53
C ASP A 25 14.38 -19.12 -28.46
N ASP A 26 14.54 -17.79 -28.57
CA ASP A 26 15.83 -17.08 -28.42
C ASP A 26 16.20 -16.78 -26.95
N GLY A 27 15.35 -17.20 -26.00
CA GLY A 27 15.56 -17.07 -24.55
C GLY A 27 15.02 -15.77 -23.94
N ARG A 28 14.55 -14.81 -24.72
CA ARG A 28 13.93 -13.59 -24.20
C ARG A 28 12.65 -13.89 -23.45
N VAL A 29 12.43 -13.18 -22.34
CA VAL A 29 11.21 -13.23 -21.56
C VAL A 29 10.13 -12.37 -22.23
N VAL A 30 8.88 -12.84 -22.21
CA VAL A 30 7.72 -12.07 -22.71
C VAL A 30 6.76 -11.87 -21.56
N PHE A 31 6.41 -10.61 -21.28
CA PHE A 31 5.41 -10.23 -20.30
C PHE A 31 4.09 -9.90 -21.01
N VAL A 32 3.01 -10.55 -20.59
CA VAL A 32 1.67 -10.37 -21.14
C VAL A 32 0.68 -10.13 -19.98
N PRO A 33 0.25 -8.89 -19.73
CA PRO A 33 -0.76 -8.61 -18.72
C PRO A 33 -2.06 -9.39 -18.94
N ARG A 34 -2.74 -9.77 -17.84
CA ARG A 34 -4.05 -10.46 -17.87
C ARG A 34 -4.02 -11.84 -18.52
N SER A 35 -2.87 -12.47 -18.63
CA SER A 35 -2.74 -13.88 -19.02
C SER A 35 -2.36 -14.75 -17.82
N LEU A 36 -2.64 -16.04 -17.88
CA LEU A 36 -2.48 -17.00 -16.79
C LEU A 36 -1.56 -18.16 -17.19
N PRO A 37 -0.86 -18.78 -16.26
CA PRO A 37 -0.09 -20.00 -16.51
C PRO A 37 -0.94 -21.10 -17.13
N GLY A 38 -0.35 -21.79 -18.12
CA GLY A 38 -1.01 -22.83 -18.90
C GLY A 38 -1.83 -22.30 -20.09
N GLU A 39 -1.85 -20.98 -20.33
CA GLU A 39 -2.49 -20.40 -21.51
C GLU A 39 -1.55 -20.34 -22.71
N ARG A 40 -2.15 -20.39 -23.88
CA ARG A 40 -1.52 -19.94 -25.12
C ARG A 40 -2.26 -18.71 -25.62
N VAL A 41 -1.53 -17.60 -25.76
CA VAL A 41 -2.11 -16.30 -26.06
C VAL A 41 -1.52 -15.69 -27.33
N GLU A 42 -2.29 -14.81 -27.98
CA GLU A 42 -1.79 -13.87 -28.98
C GLU A 42 -1.51 -12.54 -28.28
N GLY A 43 -0.24 -12.09 -28.35
CA GLY A 43 0.22 -10.83 -27.79
C GLY A 43 0.70 -9.87 -28.88
N LYS A 44 0.35 -8.58 -28.78
CA LYS A 44 0.87 -7.50 -29.62
C LYS A 44 2.03 -6.82 -28.93
N ILE A 45 3.19 -6.77 -29.58
CA ILE A 45 4.42 -6.21 -29.03
C ILE A 45 4.28 -4.70 -28.81
N THR A 46 4.43 -4.26 -27.57
CA THR A 46 4.38 -2.86 -27.13
C THR A 46 5.74 -2.31 -26.69
N GLU A 47 6.66 -3.20 -26.27
CA GLU A 47 8.03 -2.81 -25.91
C GLU A 47 9.02 -3.93 -26.30
N ILE A 48 10.21 -3.53 -26.75
CA ILE A 48 11.31 -4.44 -27.08
C ILE A 48 12.56 -4.00 -26.32
N ARG A 49 13.16 -4.92 -25.56
CA ARG A 49 14.46 -4.78 -24.90
C ARG A 49 15.36 -5.96 -25.30
N ASP A 50 16.63 -5.87 -24.93
CA ASP A 50 17.60 -6.91 -25.28
C ASP A 50 17.24 -8.28 -24.69
N ASN A 51 16.71 -8.30 -23.46
CA ASN A 51 16.43 -9.51 -22.68
C ASN A 51 14.94 -9.79 -22.48
N PHE A 52 14.03 -8.87 -22.82
CA PHE A 52 12.60 -9.08 -22.70
C PHE A 52 11.77 -8.35 -23.75
N LEU A 53 10.51 -8.78 -23.88
CA LEU A 53 9.43 -8.11 -24.61
C LEU A 53 8.28 -7.84 -23.64
N ARG A 54 7.53 -6.75 -23.90
CA ARG A 54 6.20 -6.57 -23.34
C ARG A 54 5.18 -6.62 -24.46
N CYS A 55 4.06 -7.29 -24.19
CA CYS A 55 2.96 -7.39 -25.13
C CYS A 55 1.66 -6.94 -24.48
N GLU A 56 0.76 -6.41 -25.27
CA GLU A 56 -0.66 -6.29 -24.94
C GLU A 56 -1.36 -7.60 -25.31
N LEU A 57 -2.21 -8.13 -24.44
CA LEU A 57 -3.03 -9.32 -24.74
C LEU A 57 -4.07 -9.00 -25.82
N VAL A 58 -4.02 -9.72 -26.92
CA VAL A 58 -4.98 -9.59 -28.04
C VAL A 58 -6.08 -10.64 -27.92
N ASP A 59 -5.69 -11.92 -27.72
CA ASP A 59 -6.63 -13.02 -27.62
C ASP A 59 -6.04 -14.16 -26.77
N VAL A 60 -6.92 -14.96 -26.14
CA VAL A 60 -6.57 -16.19 -25.44
C VAL A 60 -6.94 -17.36 -26.32
N LEU A 61 -5.95 -17.92 -27.01
CA LEU A 61 -6.13 -19.00 -27.98
C LEU A 61 -6.47 -20.33 -27.33
N GLU A 62 -5.84 -20.61 -26.19
CA GLU A 62 -6.06 -21.80 -25.37
C GLU A 62 -6.12 -21.36 -23.91
N PRO A 63 -7.32 -21.32 -23.29
CA PRO A 63 -7.47 -20.81 -21.93
C PRO A 63 -6.97 -21.80 -20.88
N SER A 64 -6.42 -21.27 -19.77
CA SER A 64 -6.13 -22.05 -18.57
C SER A 64 -7.43 -22.55 -17.92
N PRO A 65 -7.44 -23.76 -17.32
CA PRO A 65 -8.60 -24.27 -16.58
C PRO A 65 -8.99 -23.41 -15.36
N VAL A 66 -8.09 -22.56 -14.88
CA VAL A 66 -8.35 -21.63 -13.75
C VAL A 66 -8.81 -20.25 -14.20
N ARG A 67 -8.96 -20.01 -15.51
CA ARG A 67 -9.50 -18.74 -16.03
C ARG A 67 -11.00 -18.66 -15.77
N SER A 68 -11.43 -17.51 -15.29
CA SER A 68 -12.84 -17.15 -15.10
C SER A 68 -13.18 -15.81 -15.76
N GLU A 69 -14.47 -15.57 -15.98
CA GLU A 69 -14.94 -14.26 -16.46
C GLU A 69 -14.80 -13.20 -15.35
N PRO A 70 -14.21 -12.04 -15.66
CA PRO A 70 -14.05 -10.97 -14.68
C PRO A 70 -15.40 -10.40 -14.24
N GLU A 71 -15.64 -10.34 -12.92
CA GLU A 71 -16.83 -9.65 -12.38
C GLU A 71 -16.75 -8.13 -12.49
N CYS A 72 -15.53 -7.56 -12.55
CA CYS A 72 -15.34 -6.13 -12.75
C CYS A 72 -15.52 -5.75 -14.22
N PRO A 73 -16.52 -4.90 -14.57
CA PRO A 73 -16.75 -4.52 -15.98
C PRO A 73 -15.62 -3.66 -16.57
N HIS A 74 -14.78 -3.07 -15.72
CA HIS A 74 -13.68 -2.21 -16.13
C HIS A 74 -12.32 -2.94 -16.21
N PHE A 75 -12.28 -4.23 -15.93
CA PHE A 75 -11.01 -4.98 -15.81
C PHE A 75 -10.15 -4.97 -17.07
N SER A 76 -10.79 -5.00 -18.24
CA SER A 76 -10.08 -4.96 -19.53
C SER A 76 -9.33 -3.65 -19.79
N GLU A 77 -9.76 -2.54 -19.17
CA GLU A 77 -9.25 -1.20 -19.45
C GLU A 77 -8.58 -0.52 -18.25
N CYS A 78 -9.11 -0.74 -17.04
CA CYS A 78 -8.63 -0.10 -15.82
C CYS A 78 -7.29 -0.67 -15.36
N GLY A 79 -6.36 0.21 -14.92
CA GLY A 79 -5.04 -0.17 -14.40
C GLY A 79 -5.04 -0.58 -12.92
N GLY A 80 -6.17 -0.51 -12.22
CA GLY A 80 -6.23 -0.68 -10.77
C GLY A 80 -6.08 -2.12 -10.27
N CYS A 81 -6.42 -3.14 -11.09
CA CYS A 81 -6.44 -4.54 -10.70
C CYS A 81 -5.77 -5.43 -11.75
N GLN A 82 -5.20 -6.57 -11.31
CA GLN A 82 -4.51 -7.53 -12.17
C GLN A 82 -5.16 -8.93 -12.20
N PHE A 83 -6.02 -9.28 -11.23
CA PHE A 83 -6.45 -10.67 -10.99
C PHE A 83 -7.99 -10.90 -10.95
N TRP A 84 -8.80 -10.20 -11.77
CA TRP A 84 -10.23 -10.49 -11.87
C TRP A 84 -10.58 -11.68 -12.76
N HIS A 85 -9.60 -12.26 -13.48
CA HIS A 85 -9.78 -13.33 -14.45
C HIS A 85 -9.41 -14.71 -13.91
N THR A 86 -9.31 -14.84 -12.58
CA THR A 86 -9.13 -16.11 -11.87
C THR A 86 -9.84 -16.05 -10.52
N ASP A 87 -10.02 -17.19 -9.85
CA ASP A 87 -10.54 -17.21 -8.48
C ASP A 87 -9.52 -16.69 -7.47
N TYR A 88 -10.01 -16.34 -6.28
CA TYR A 88 -9.18 -15.71 -5.26
C TYR A 88 -8.05 -16.62 -4.74
N ARG A 89 -8.29 -17.93 -4.65
CA ARG A 89 -7.26 -18.85 -4.17
C ARG A 89 -6.09 -18.95 -5.13
N GLN A 90 -6.37 -19.07 -6.42
CA GLN A 90 -5.35 -19.09 -7.47
C GLN A 90 -4.61 -17.73 -7.56
N GLU A 91 -5.33 -16.63 -7.42
CA GLU A 91 -4.73 -15.29 -7.30
C GLU A 91 -3.69 -15.26 -6.18
N LEU A 92 -4.06 -15.75 -4.98
CA LEU A 92 -3.18 -15.74 -3.80
C LEU A 92 -1.95 -16.65 -4.02
N ASP A 93 -2.15 -17.82 -4.59
CA ASP A 93 -1.05 -18.74 -4.95
C ASP A 93 -0.06 -18.08 -5.92
N PHE A 94 -0.55 -17.37 -6.94
CA PHE A 94 0.29 -16.64 -7.89
C PHE A 94 1.05 -15.49 -7.22
N LYS A 95 0.40 -14.71 -6.38
CA LYS A 95 1.02 -13.58 -5.66
C LYS A 95 2.11 -14.04 -4.72
N THR A 96 1.84 -15.07 -3.93
CA THR A 96 2.79 -15.61 -2.96
C THR A 96 3.97 -16.31 -3.65
N GLY A 97 3.72 -17.04 -4.71
CA GLY A 97 4.77 -17.65 -5.56
C GLY A 97 5.71 -16.60 -6.16
N ALA A 98 5.14 -15.57 -6.80
CA ALA A 98 5.91 -14.48 -7.40
C ALA A 98 6.71 -13.67 -6.35
N ALA A 99 6.14 -13.46 -5.16
CA ALA A 99 6.83 -12.79 -4.06
C ALA A 99 8.03 -13.61 -3.56
N MET A 100 7.86 -14.92 -3.35
CA MET A 100 8.95 -15.81 -2.94
C MET A 100 10.07 -15.90 -3.98
N GLU A 101 9.71 -15.97 -5.27
CA GLU A 101 10.72 -15.96 -6.34
C GLU A 101 11.52 -14.66 -6.35
N ALA A 102 10.84 -13.52 -6.21
CA ALA A 102 11.48 -12.21 -6.15
C ALA A 102 12.44 -12.12 -4.94
N LEU A 103 11.99 -12.52 -3.75
CA LEU A 103 12.80 -12.51 -2.54
C LEU A 103 14.05 -13.38 -2.69
N ARG A 104 13.92 -14.64 -3.09
CA ARG A 104 15.05 -15.57 -3.29
C ARG A 104 16.07 -15.06 -4.30
N ARG A 105 15.57 -14.60 -5.44
CA ARG A 105 16.43 -14.13 -6.54
C ARG A 105 17.19 -12.85 -6.19
N ILE A 106 16.56 -11.90 -5.48
CA ILE A 106 17.12 -10.57 -5.24
C ILE A 106 18.00 -10.56 -4.01
N SER A 107 17.57 -11.19 -2.91
CA SER A 107 18.33 -11.19 -1.67
C SER A 107 19.55 -12.11 -1.70
N ALA A 108 19.57 -13.11 -2.60
CA ALA A 108 20.53 -14.20 -2.62
C ALA A 108 20.63 -14.99 -1.30
N ILE A 109 19.63 -14.89 -0.43
CA ILE A 109 19.50 -15.70 0.78
C ILE A 109 19.05 -17.10 0.35
N GLU A 110 19.81 -18.12 0.75
CA GLU A 110 19.56 -19.51 0.34
C GLU A 110 18.44 -20.17 1.18
N GLU A 111 18.45 -19.90 2.49
CA GLU A 111 17.52 -20.51 3.44
C GLU A 111 16.43 -19.53 3.85
N TRP A 112 15.18 -19.87 3.58
CA TRP A 112 13.99 -19.10 3.96
C TRP A 112 13.08 -19.95 4.83
N PRO A 113 12.47 -19.40 5.89
CA PRO A 113 11.40 -20.07 6.61
C PRO A 113 10.20 -20.30 5.65
N GLU A 114 9.43 -21.36 5.94
CA GLU A 114 8.16 -21.58 5.23
C GLU A 114 7.22 -20.40 5.50
N PRO A 115 6.67 -19.75 4.48
CA PRO A 115 5.82 -18.58 4.70
C PRO A 115 4.47 -18.98 5.30
N THR A 116 4.04 -18.23 6.32
CA THR A 116 2.65 -18.23 6.76
C THR A 116 1.84 -17.35 5.82
N ILE A 117 0.77 -17.90 5.23
CA ILE A 117 -0.10 -17.17 4.31
C ILE A 117 -1.35 -16.72 5.06
N VAL A 118 -1.63 -15.42 5.04
CA VAL A 118 -2.82 -14.81 5.62
C VAL A 118 -3.72 -14.31 4.50
N GLU A 119 -4.85 -15.00 4.34
CA GLU A 119 -5.87 -14.63 3.36
C GLU A 119 -6.57 -13.33 3.77
N ALA A 120 -7.02 -12.56 2.77
CA ALA A 120 -7.83 -11.39 3.02
C ALA A 120 -9.20 -11.79 3.60
N PRO A 121 -9.68 -11.13 4.65
CA PRO A 121 -11.03 -11.37 5.18
C PRO A 121 -12.14 -11.04 4.16
N GLU A 122 -11.89 -10.07 3.29
CA GLU A 122 -12.81 -9.61 2.25
C GLU A 122 -12.06 -9.44 0.93
N THR A 123 -12.58 -9.99 -0.16
CA THR A 123 -11.97 -9.90 -1.50
C THR A 123 -12.57 -8.80 -2.38
N THR A 124 -13.66 -8.18 -1.93
CA THR A 124 -14.36 -7.06 -2.57
C THR A 124 -14.81 -6.05 -1.53
N ARG A 125 -15.11 -4.82 -1.96
CA ARG A 125 -15.63 -3.74 -1.08
C ARG A 125 -14.78 -3.41 0.16
N TYR A 126 -13.55 -3.87 0.20
CA TYR A 126 -12.64 -3.68 1.34
C TYR A 126 -11.99 -2.29 1.39
N ARG A 127 -11.84 -1.63 0.22
CA ARG A 127 -11.07 -0.39 0.11
C ARG A 127 -11.84 0.78 0.69
N THR A 128 -11.35 1.33 1.81
CA THR A 128 -11.95 2.47 2.52
C THR A 128 -11.50 3.82 1.99
N ARG A 129 -10.51 3.86 1.09
CA ARG A 129 -9.94 5.08 0.52
C ARG A 129 -9.58 4.86 -0.94
N ALA A 130 -9.98 5.78 -1.81
CA ALA A 130 -9.63 5.76 -3.22
C ALA A 130 -9.36 7.18 -3.75
N THR A 131 -8.37 7.31 -4.63
CA THR A 131 -8.14 8.55 -5.39
C THR A 131 -8.66 8.38 -6.79
N PHE A 132 -9.70 9.13 -7.13
CA PHE A 132 -10.24 9.23 -8.47
C PHE A 132 -9.60 10.43 -9.19
N HIS A 133 -9.53 10.33 -10.50
CA HIS A 133 -9.01 11.40 -11.36
C HIS A 133 -10.12 11.97 -12.20
N ARG A 134 -10.22 13.31 -12.28
CA ARG A 134 -11.09 14.00 -13.21
C ARG A 134 -10.25 14.52 -14.36
N ARG A 135 -10.46 13.97 -15.54
CA ARG A 135 -9.67 14.26 -16.76
C ARG A 135 -10.58 14.38 -18.00
N PRO A 136 -10.09 14.96 -19.12
CA PRO A 136 -10.81 14.95 -20.38
C PRO A 136 -11.23 13.54 -20.79
N ARG A 137 -12.41 13.43 -21.41
CA ARG A 137 -12.86 12.19 -22.07
C ARG A 137 -12.21 12.05 -23.44
N ASP A 138 -11.90 10.83 -23.83
CA ASP A 138 -11.43 10.56 -25.20
C ASP A 138 -12.56 10.84 -26.21
N GLY A 139 -12.28 11.75 -27.16
CA GLY A 139 -13.20 12.06 -28.26
C GLY A 139 -14.40 12.95 -27.92
N ASP A 140 -14.42 13.58 -26.78
CA ASP A 140 -15.47 14.49 -26.29
C ASP A 140 -14.83 15.70 -25.59
N ASP A 141 -15.49 16.85 -25.65
CA ASP A 141 -15.08 18.08 -24.91
C ASP A 141 -15.39 17.98 -23.40
N GLY A 142 -16.07 16.91 -22.96
CA GLY A 142 -16.43 16.67 -21.57
C GLY A 142 -15.28 16.10 -20.73
N ARG A 143 -15.52 16.02 -19.42
CA ARG A 143 -14.61 15.41 -18.45
C ARG A 143 -15.31 14.28 -17.71
N GLY A 144 -14.62 13.16 -17.54
CA GLY A 144 -15.05 12.03 -16.75
C GLY A 144 -14.30 11.94 -15.40
N ILE A 145 -14.76 11.05 -14.55
CA ILE A 145 -14.12 10.72 -13.27
C ILE A 145 -13.92 9.21 -13.20
N GLY A 146 -12.70 8.78 -12.88
CA GLY A 146 -12.37 7.36 -12.79
C GLY A 146 -10.91 7.13 -12.43
N PHE A 147 -10.34 6.07 -12.99
CA PHE A 147 -8.95 5.67 -12.80
C PHE A 147 -8.20 5.72 -14.14
N PHE A 148 -6.88 5.60 -14.09
CA PHE A 148 -6.09 5.54 -15.30
C PHE A 148 -6.00 4.12 -15.87
N ALA A 149 -5.93 4.02 -17.19
CA ALA A 149 -5.53 2.81 -17.89
C ALA A 149 -4.06 2.46 -17.58
N PRO A 150 -3.66 1.19 -17.65
CA PRO A 150 -2.33 0.75 -17.24
C PRO A 150 -1.20 1.51 -17.96
N GLY A 151 -0.25 2.06 -17.20
CA GLY A 151 0.93 2.75 -17.74
C GLY A 151 0.65 4.04 -18.53
N THR A 152 -0.54 4.62 -18.40
CA THR A 152 -0.96 5.83 -19.12
C THR A 152 -1.69 6.82 -18.22
N ASN A 153 -1.96 8.02 -18.76
CA ASN A 153 -2.88 8.99 -18.14
C ASN A 153 -4.26 9.01 -18.84
N ARG A 154 -4.58 7.98 -19.64
CA ARG A 154 -5.90 7.82 -20.26
C ARG A 154 -6.92 7.47 -19.18
N LEU A 155 -7.98 8.25 -19.12
CA LEU A 155 -9.05 8.01 -18.14
C LEU A 155 -9.90 6.80 -18.55
N VAL A 156 -10.17 5.94 -17.58
CA VAL A 156 -11.22 4.93 -17.60
C VAL A 156 -12.29 5.38 -16.61
N GLU A 157 -13.47 5.74 -17.10
CA GLU A 157 -14.56 6.19 -16.23
C GLU A 157 -15.05 5.04 -15.36
N VAL A 158 -15.14 5.27 -14.05
CA VAL A 158 -15.56 4.27 -13.07
C VAL A 158 -16.53 4.92 -12.09
N GLU A 159 -17.78 4.56 -12.18
CA GLU A 159 -18.82 5.00 -11.25
C GLU A 159 -18.87 4.14 -9.99
N ASP A 160 -18.68 2.83 -10.17
CA ASP A 160 -18.67 1.85 -9.09
C ASP A 160 -17.47 0.91 -9.26
N CYS A 161 -16.62 0.87 -8.23
CA CYS A 161 -15.44 0.02 -8.20
C CYS A 161 -15.68 -1.16 -7.25
N PRO A 162 -15.67 -2.43 -7.74
CA PRO A 162 -16.01 -3.59 -6.92
C PRO A 162 -15.10 -3.83 -5.71
N ILE A 163 -13.87 -3.33 -5.70
CA ILE A 163 -12.97 -3.43 -4.54
C ILE A 163 -13.12 -2.25 -3.56
N THR A 164 -13.77 -1.16 -3.98
CA THR A 164 -13.95 0.04 -3.15
C THR A 164 -15.30 -0.01 -2.44
N ARG A 165 -15.36 0.42 -1.17
CA ARG A 165 -16.62 0.50 -0.40
C ARG A 165 -17.66 1.30 -1.16
N GLU A 166 -18.91 0.84 -1.11
CA GLU A 166 -20.02 1.51 -1.80
C GLU A 166 -20.18 2.95 -1.34
N LEU A 167 -19.99 3.22 -0.04
CA LEU A 167 -20.00 4.57 0.52
C LEU A 167 -19.01 5.51 -0.17
N VAL A 168 -17.78 5.05 -0.43
CA VAL A 168 -16.75 5.83 -1.13
C VAL A 168 -17.14 6.11 -2.58
N CYS A 169 -17.73 5.12 -3.25
CA CYS A 169 -18.24 5.29 -4.62
C CYS A 169 -19.45 6.24 -4.64
N ARG A 170 -20.34 6.18 -3.65
CA ARG A 170 -21.47 7.10 -3.51
C ARG A 170 -21.01 8.53 -3.28
N ALA A 171 -20.12 8.77 -2.32
CA ALA A 171 -19.58 10.11 -2.06
C ALA A 171 -18.86 10.71 -3.29
N ARG A 172 -18.15 9.87 -4.06
CA ARG A 172 -17.56 10.27 -5.35
C ARG A 172 -18.62 10.76 -6.35
N ARG A 173 -19.77 10.07 -6.45
CA ARG A 173 -20.87 10.50 -7.32
C ARG A 173 -21.48 11.81 -6.82
N ASP A 174 -21.70 11.90 -5.52
CA ASP A 174 -22.36 13.06 -4.91
C ASP A 174 -21.55 14.36 -5.04
N VAL A 175 -20.19 14.28 -5.04
CA VAL A 175 -19.32 15.45 -5.26
C VAL A 175 -19.27 15.90 -6.73
N GLU A 176 -19.67 15.08 -7.68
CA GLU A 176 -19.50 15.34 -9.12
C GLU A 176 -20.14 16.67 -9.56
N GLU A 177 -21.27 17.05 -8.98
CA GLU A 177 -21.94 18.34 -9.24
C GLU A 177 -21.02 19.53 -8.91
N GLY A 178 -20.33 19.50 -7.76
CA GLY A 178 -19.40 20.55 -7.35
C GLY A 178 -18.17 20.68 -8.25
N LEU A 179 -17.87 19.65 -9.06
CA LEU A 179 -16.69 19.60 -9.93
C LEU A 179 -16.96 20.12 -11.35
N GLN A 180 -18.21 20.40 -11.75
CA GLN A 180 -18.59 20.62 -13.16
C GLN A 180 -17.78 21.71 -13.87
N LYS A 181 -17.36 22.76 -13.17
CA LYS A 181 -16.60 23.90 -13.73
C LYS A 181 -15.10 23.82 -13.47
N LEU A 182 -14.63 22.74 -12.86
CA LEU A 182 -13.21 22.58 -12.55
C LEU A 182 -12.46 21.94 -13.72
N GLY A 183 -11.15 22.22 -13.79
CA GLY A 183 -10.19 21.58 -14.68
C GLY A 183 -9.87 20.14 -14.25
N ASP A 184 -8.64 19.73 -14.49
CA ASP A 184 -8.10 18.47 -14.01
C ASP A 184 -7.89 18.54 -12.49
N VAL A 185 -8.42 17.56 -11.76
CA VAL A 185 -8.25 17.47 -10.31
C VAL A 185 -8.15 16.00 -9.90
N ASP A 186 -7.49 15.77 -8.78
CA ASP A 186 -7.48 14.50 -8.10
C ASP A 186 -8.44 14.55 -6.91
N ILE A 187 -9.28 13.53 -6.77
CA ILE A 187 -10.35 13.44 -5.80
C ILE A 187 -10.08 12.24 -4.92
N MET A 188 -9.56 12.47 -3.74
CA MET A 188 -9.41 11.43 -2.74
C MET A 188 -10.68 11.37 -1.90
N VAL A 189 -11.29 10.21 -1.84
CA VAL A 189 -12.46 9.93 -1.01
C VAL A 189 -12.07 8.93 0.04
N GLU A 190 -12.27 9.27 1.31
CA GLU A 190 -11.97 8.44 2.48
C GLU A 190 -13.26 8.15 3.25
N SER A 191 -13.53 6.88 3.55
CA SER A 191 -14.60 6.51 4.49
C SER A 191 -14.26 7.08 5.86
N ALA A 192 -15.06 7.98 6.33
CA ALA A 192 -14.85 8.68 7.59
C ALA A 192 -15.51 7.97 8.77
N SER A 193 -16.66 7.33 8.50
CA SER A 193 -17.42 6.47 9.41
C SER A 193 -18.06 5.35 8.59
N GLU A 194 -19.03 4.64 9.16
CA GLU A 194 -19.82 3.66 8.42
C GLU A 194 -20.77 4.31 7.39
N ASP A 195 -21.18 5.56 7.60
CA ASP A 195 -22.24 6.22 6.84
C ASP A 195 -21.75 7.41 6.00
N ALA A 196 -20.60 8.02 6.34
CA ALA A 196 -20.13 9.23 5.69
C ALA A 196 -18.64 9.17 5.33
N SER A 197 -18.27 9.95 4.31
CA SER A 197 -16.91 10.10 3.80
C SER A 197 -16.41 11.54 3.97
N VAL A 198 -15.09 11.70 3.96
CA VAL A 198 -14.42 12.99 3.72
C VAL A 198 -13.86 12.98 2.31
N ILE A 199 -14.02 14.08 1.61
CA ILE A 199 -13.48 14.28 0.27
C ILE A 199 -12.32 15.27 0.33
N THR A 200 -11.18 14.91 -0.25
CA THR A 200 -10.06 15.81 -0.46
C THR A 200 -9.86 16.02 -1.96
N ILE A 201 -10.02 17.25 -2.43
CA ILE A 201 -9.77 17.64 -3.81
C ILE A 201 -8.39 18.29 -3.88
N ARG A 202 -7.53 17.74 -4.72
CA ARG A 202 -6.20 18.29 -4.99
C ARG A 202 -6.23 19.09 -6.28
N VAL A 203 -5.79 20.35 -6.18
CA VAL A 203 -5.59 21.28 -7.28
C VAL A 203 -4.12 21.70 -7.34
N ASP A 204 -3.65 22.17 -8.49
CA ASP A 204 -2.25 22.57 -8.63
C ASP A 204 -1.91 23.75 -7.69
N GLU A 205 -2.78 24.77 -7.65
CA GLU A 205 -2.65 25.91 -6.76
C GLU A 205 -4.01 26.27 -6.17
N LEU A 206 -4.04 26.65 -4.89
CA LEU A 206 -5.21 27.16 -4.21
C LEU A 206 -5.04 28.70 -4.02
N PRO A 207 -5.63 29.52 -4.91
CA PRO A 207 -5.63 30.97 -4.73
C PRO A 207 -6.52 31.33 -3.53
N GLY A 208 -6.01 31.98 -2.52
CA GLY A 208 -6.66 32.55 -1.34
C GLY A 208 -8.04 32.02 -0.91
N GLN A 209 -8.95 31.85 -1.85
CA GLN A 209 -10.25 31.16 -1.66
C GLN A 209 -10.43 30.04 -2.68
N PRO A 210 -11.17 28.97 -2.32
CA PRO A 210 -11.45 27.87 -3.22
C PRO A 210 -12.33 28.34 -4.40
N PRO A 211 -12.34 27.57 -5.50
CA PRO A 211 -13.22 27.82 -6.64
C PRO A 211 -14.71 27.90 -6.21
N GLU A 212 -15.42 28.93 -6.74
CA GLU A 212 -16.82 29.20 -6.39
C GLU A 212 -17.74 27.95 -6.43
N PRO A 213 -17.65 27.06 -7.43
CA PRO A 213 -18.48 25.83 -7.44
C PRO A 213 -18.26 24.92 -6.23
N LEU A 214 -17.04 24.85 -5.71
CA LEU A 214 -16.74 24.05 -4.52
C LEU A 214 -17.25 24.72 -3.24
N VAL A 215 -17.21 26.03 -3.15
CA VAL A 215 -17.81 26.79 -2.04
C VAL A 215 -19.33 26.63 -2.03
N GLU A 216 -19.97 26.73 -3.20
CA GLU A 216 -21.41 26.50 -3.33
C GLU A 216 -21.79 25.06 -2.95
N PHE A 217 -21.04 24.07 -3.43
CA PHE A 217 -21.23 22.67 -3.04
C PHE A 217 -21.05 22.46 -1.55
N ALA A 218 -19.98 23.01 -0.96
CA ALA A 218 -19.66 22.90 0.46
C ALA A 218 -20.77 23.49 1.36
N SER A 219 -21.45 24.56 0.93
CA SER A 219 -22.57 25.15 1.68
C SER A 219 -23.78 24.23 1.83
N ARG A 220 -23.84 23.15 1.03
CA ARG A 220 -24.91 22.14 1.02
C ARG A 220 -24.50 20.81 1.61
N LEU A 221 -23.30 20.70 2.20
CA LEU A 221 -22.81 19.41 2.77
C LEU A 221 -23.79 18.82 3.79
N GLY A 222 -24.48 19.67 4.57
CA GLY A 222 -25.48 19.22 5.54
C GLY A 222 -26.68 18.49 4.94
N ASP A 223 -26.91 18.61 3.62
CA ASP A 223 -27.99 17.94 2.89
C ASP A 223 -27.51 16.65 2.20
N ILE A 224 -26.23 16.28 2.33
CA ILE A 224 -25.60 15.14 1.65
C ILE A 224 -25.10 14.13 2.68
N ASP A 225 -25.90 13.10 2.93
CA ASP A 225 -25.62 12.09 3.96
C ASP A 225 -24.27 11.35 3.77
N SER A 226 -23.81 11.19 2.50
CA SER A 226 -22.58 10.45 2.19
C SER A 226 -21.30 11.21 2.45
N ILE A 227 -21.37 12.55 2.68
CA ILE A 227 -20.21 13.44 2.81
C ILE A 227 -20.35 14.29 4.05
N ARG A 228 -19.43 14.18 5.00
CA ARG A 228 -19.40 15.01 6.19
C ARG A 228 -18.39 16.15 6.16
N GLY A 229 -17.39 16.08 5.28
CA GLY A 229 -16.35 17.08 5.14
C GLY A 229 -15.76 17.17 3.74
N LEU A 230 -15.35 18.38 3.36
CA LEU A 230 -14.68 18.69 2.11
C LEU A 230 -13.38 19.43 2.40
N ARG A 231 -12.30 18.93 1.87
CA ARG A 231 -10.97 19.56 1.90
C ARG A 231 -10.54 19.91 0.49
N ILE A 232 -9.90 21.07 0.33
CA ILE A 232 -9.27 21.46 -0.93
C ILE A 232 -7.81 21.77 -0.62
N VAL A 233 -6.91 21.09 -1.31
CA VAL A 233 -5.46 21.18 -1.10
C VAL A 233 -4.80 21.64 -2.38
N GLY A 234 -3.98 22.69 -2.31
CA GLY A 234 -3.21 23.19 -3.44
C GLY A 234 -1.96 23.94 -2.99
N GLY A 235 -0.78 23.49 -3.39
CA GLY A 235 0.49 23.95 -2.81
C GLY A 235 0.51 23.70 -1.30
N ASP A 236 0.94 24.70 -0.54
CA ASP A 236 1.01 24.66 0.94
C ASP A 236 -0.31 25.09 1.61
N ARG A 237 -1.40 25.21 0.84
CA ARG A 237 -2.68 25.71 1.36
C ARG A 237 -3.71 24.60 1.46
N VAL A 238 -4.47 24.64 2.55
CA VAL A 238 -5.62 23.78 2.79
C VAL A 238 -6.82 24.64 3.15
N TRP A 239 -7.96 24.35 2.55
CA TRP A 239 -9.27 24.88 2.91
C TRP A 239 -10.18 23.74 3.30
N GLU A 240 -10.95 23.90 4.37
CA GLU A 240 -11.83 22.85 4.91
C GLU A 240 -13.21 23.41 5.22
N GLU A 241 -14.23 22.58 4.98
CA GLU A 241 -15.61 22.84 5.35
C GLU A 241 -16.25 21.55 5.86
N GLY A 242 -17.07 21.66 6.91
CA GLY A 242 -17.66 20.51 7.59
C GLY A 242 -16.66 19.77 8.49
N ASP A 243 -16.96 18.52 8.81
CA ASP A 243 -16.10 17.68 9.65
C ASP A 243 -15.10 16.90 8.78
N CYS A 244 -13.89 17.41 8.68
CA CYS A 244 -12.80 16.83 7.90
C CYS A 244 -11.96 15.83 8.71
N THR A 245 -12.56 15.12 9.64
CA THR A 245 -11.91 14.03 10.38
C THR A 245 -12.45 12.68 9.95
N VAL A 246 -11.69 11.64 10.20
CA VAL A 246 -12.03 10.24 9.96
C VAL A 246 -11.92 9.49 11.28
N ASP A 247 -12.80 8.53 11.49
CA ASP A 247 -12.76 7.71 12.71
C ASP A 247 -11.47 6.88 12.72
N GLY A 248 -10.85 6.76 13.88
CA GLY A 248 -9.63 5.97 14.08
C GLY A 248 -9.81 4.52 13.65
N ASP A 249 -8.70 3.84 13.41
CA ASP A 249 -8.71 2.43 13.06
C ASP A 249 -9.13 1.57 14.26
N GLN A 250 -9.54 0.33 13.98
CA GLN A 250 -10.09 -0.60 14.98
C GLN A 250 -9.12 -0.89 16.14
N ILE A 251 -7.81 -0.83 15.87
CA ILE A 251 -6.75 -1.00 16.87
C ILE A 251 -6.82 0.10 17.94
N LEU A 252 -7.13 1.31 17.54
CA LEU A 252 -7.27 2.44 18.44
C LEU A 252 -8.57 2.37 19.25
N ALA A 253 -9.57 1.59 18.79
CA ALA A 253 -10.83 1.39 19.51
C ALA A 253 -10.66 0.51 20.76
N GLU A 254 -9.59 -0.27 20.88
CA GLU A 254 -9.25 -1.07 22.05
C GLU A 254 -8.52 -0.27 23.13
N LEU A 255 -7.98 0.90 22.77
CA LEU A 255 -7.41 1.82 23.74
C LEU A 255 -8.54 2.54 24.52
N PRO A 256 -8.31 2.98 25.77
CA PRO A 256 -9.29 3.68 26.58
C PRO A 256 -9.54 5.12 26.09
N ILE A 257 -9.68 5.30 24.78
CA ILE A 257 -9.90 6.58 24.11
C ILE A 257 -11.27 6.55 23.43
N GLU A 258 -12.26 7.17 24.07
CA GLU A 258 -13.56 7.33 23.45
C GLU A 258 -13.44 8.24 22.21
N SER A 259 -13.80 7.70 21.02
CA SER A 259 -13.95 8.45 19.76
C SER A 259 -12.71 9.21 19.26
N LEU A 260 -11.57 8.51 19.06
CA LEU A 260 -10.45 9.13 18.37
C LEU A 260 -10.82 9.49 16.93
N ARG A 261 -10.65 10.76 16.58
CA ARG A 261 -10.82 11.27 15.22
C ARG A 261 -9.47 11.74 14.67
N MET A 262 -9.12 11.22 13.51
CA MET A 262 -7.87 11.56 12.81
C MET A 262 -8.15 12.60 11.73
N PRO A 263 -7.24 13.57 11.50
CA PRO A 263 -7.36 14.45 10.35
C PRO A 263 -7.37 13.65 9.04
N ALA A 264 -8.31 13.95 8.14
CA ALA A 264 -8.32 13.33 6.83
C ALA A 264 -7.05 13.68 6.04
N GLY A 265 -6.60 12.77 5.18
CA GLY A 265 -5.40 12.93 4.35
C GLY A 265 -4.10 12.47 5.00
N LEU A 266 -4.08 12.06 6.27
CA LEU A 266 -2.98 11.28 6.84
C LEU A 266 -2.94 9.89 6.19
N PHE A 267 -1.74 9.29 6.14
CA PHE A 267 -1.63 7.91 5.65
C PHE A 267 -2.35 6.96 6.60
N ARG A 268 -3.13 6.04 6.02
CA ARG A 268 -3.78 4.92 6.70
C ARG A 268 -3.89 3.76 5.73
N GLN A 269 -3.86 2.56 6.26
CA GLN A 269 -4.13 1.35 5.46
C GLN A 269 -5.55 1.40 4.90
N SER A 270 -5.69 1.18 3.59
CA SER A 270 -6.99 1.31 2.91
C SER A 270 -7.89 0.07 3.04
N ASN A 271 -7.37 -1.03 3.59
CA ASN A 271 -8.10 -2.24 3.94
C ASN A 271 -8.05 -2.45 5.46
N ARG A 272 -9.08 -1.97 6.17
CA ARG A 272 -9.12 -2.01 7.64
C ARG A 272 -9.14 -3.43 8.20
N THR A 273 -9.90 -4.33 7.57
CA THR A 273 -10.06 -5.71 8.05
C THR A 273 -8.77 -6.52 7.88
N ALA A 274 -8.05 -6.33 6.77
CA ALA A 274 -6.74 -6.95 6.59
C ALA A 274 -5.66 -6.27 7.44
N ASN A 275 -5.75 -4.94 7.69
CA ASN A 275 -4.84 -4.24 8.58
C ASN A 275 -4.88 -4.80 10.01
N ALA A 276 -6.07 -5.20 10.51
CA ALA A 276 -6.18 -5.86 11.81
C ALA A 276 -5.31 -7.13 11.89
N ARG A 277 -5.20 -7.88 10.79
CA ARG A 277 -4.31 -9.05 10.73
C ARG A 277 -2.84 -8.68 10.66
N LEU A 278 -2.49 -7.61 9.93
CA LEU A 278 -1.12 -7.13 9.84
C LEU A 278 -0.59 -6.74 11.23
N VAL A 279 -1.35 -5.97 11.97
CA VAL A 279 -0.94 -5.50 13.30
C VAL A 279 -0.85 -6.63 14.32
N GLU A 280 -1.75 -7.64 14.26
CA GLU A 280 -1.65 -8.86 15.06
C GLU A 280 -0.32 -9.59 14.80
N VAL A 281 0.07 -9.79 13.53
CA VAL A 281 1.33 -10.46 13.14
C VAL A 281 2.54 -9.69 13.66
N VAL A 282 2.52 -8.35 13.61
CA VAL A 282 3.62 -7.53 14.14
C VAL A 282 3.69 -7.61 15.66
N ALA A 283 2.57 -7.50 16.36
CA ALA A 283 2.50 -7.63 17.82
C ALA A 283 2.99 -9.01 18.28
N GLU A 284 2.52 -10.09 17.64
CA GLU A 284 3.01 -11.45 17.90
C GLU A 284 4.53 -11.59 17.69
N SER A 285 5.09 -10.92 16.67
CA SER A 285 6.53 -10.93 16.43
C SER A 285 7.30 -10.27 17.57
N VAL A 286 6.82 -9.11 18.04
CA VAL A 286 7.44 -8.39 19.17
C VAL A 286 7.33 -9.21 20.45
N GLN A 287 6.18 -9.82 20.73
CA GLN A 287 5.98 -10.71 21.88
C GLN A 287 6.94 -11.91 21.85
N GLN A 288 7.09 -12.57 20.71
CA GLN A 288 8.02 -13.69 20.52
C GLN A 288 9.48 -13.29 20.71
N GLY A 289 9.83 -12.03 20.43
CA GLY A 289 11.14 -11.44 20.72
C GLY A 289 11.34 -11.06 22.19
N GLY A 290 10.35 -11.30 23.07
CA GLY A 290 10.43 -11.00 24.49
C GLY A 290 10.00 -9.58 24.87
N GLY A 291 9.44 -8.80 23.95
CA GLY A 291 9.01 -7.42 24.21
C GLY A 291 10.19 -6.46 24.39
N GLY A 292 10.18 -5.68 25.49
CA GLY A 292 11.27 -4.76 25.82
C GLY A 292 11.13 -3.39 25.16
N THR A 293 12.26 -2.74 24.87
CA THR A 293 12.30 -1.42 24.24
C THR A 293 12.32 -1.55 22.71
N VAL A 294 11.32 -0.98 22.05
CA VAL A 294 11.15 -1.04 20.59
C VAL A 294 11.53 0.28 19.92
N LEU A 295 12.34 0.22 18.88
CA LEU A 295 12.53 1.31 17.92
C LEU A 295 11.62 1.06 16.71
N GLU A 296 10.65 1.93 16.47
CA GLU A 296 9.79 1.86 15.31
C GLU A 296 10.19 2.92 14.29
N LEU A 297 10.50 2.50 13.07
CA LEU A 297 10.89 3.36 11.97
C LEU A 297 9.76 3.45 10.95
N PHE A 298 9.45 4.66 10.49
CA PHE A 298 8.29 4.95 9.63
C PHE A 298 6.95 4.70 10.35
N SER A 299 6.85 5.18 11.60
CA SER A 299 5.75 4.82 12.51
C SER A 299 4.37 5.35 12.10
N GLY A 300 4.32 6.32 11.17
CA GLY A 300 3.06 6.98 10.83
C GLY A 300 2.39 7.59 12.06
N ALA A 301 1.08 7.44 12.15
CA ALA A 301 0.29 7.84 13.32
C ALA A 301 0.18 6.73 14.38
N GLY A 302 1.09 5.72 14.35
CA GLY A 302 1.13 4.67 15.35
C GLY A 302 0.31 3.41 15.02
N ASN A 303 0.07 3.13 13.74
CA ASN A 303 -0.72 1.95 13.32
C ASN A 303 -0.16 0.64 13.87
N LEU A 304 1.15 0.43 13.78
CA LEU A 304 1.81 -0.75 14.35
C LEU A 304 2.12 -0.55 15.83
N SER A 305 2.56 0.67 16.22
CA SER A 305 2.89 1.00 17.61
C SER A 305 1.79 0.56 18.57
N PHE A 306 0.58 1.09 18.39
CA PHE A 306 -0.52 0.88 19.34
C PHE A 306 -1.03 -0.57 19.38
N ALA A 307 -0.71 -1.38 18.39
CA ALA A 307 -0.96 -2.82 18.43
C ALA A 307 0.03 -3.57 19.34
N MET A 308 1.17 -2.97 19.67
CA MET A 308 2.21 -3.55 20.52
C MET A 308 2.13 -3.07 21.98
N VAL A 309 1.00 -2.43 22.38
CA VAL A 309 0.89 -1.78 23.70
C VAL A 309 1.04 -2.74 24.88
N ASP A 310 0.64 -3.99 24.71
CA ASP A 310 0.76 -5.02 25.73
C ASP A 310 2.11 -5.77 25.67
N GLU A 311 2.87 -5.61 24.59
CA GLU A 311 4.11 -6.35 24.31
C GLU A 311 5.37 -5.51 24.52
N ALA A 312 5.32 -4.19 24.26
CA ALA A 312 6.47 -3.30 24.37
C ALA A 312 6.47 -2.49 25.66
N ASP A 313 7.53 -2.60 26.47
CA ASP A 313 7.71 -1.84 27.70
C ASP A 313 7.93 -0.34 27.44
N ALA A 314 8.66 -0.01 26.38
CA ALA A 314 8.92 1.34 25.90
C ALA A 314 9.03 1.37 24.36
N LEU A 315 8.70 2.52 23.75
CA LEU A 315 8.78 2.69 22.31
C LEU A 315 9.30 4.08 21.94
N LEU A 316 10.23 4.12 20.96
CA LEU A 316 10.59 5.33 20.25
C LEU A 316 10.21 5.16 18.79
N GLY A 317 9.27 6.00 18.30
CA GLY A 317 8.82 6.01 16.91
C GLY A 317 9.42 7.19 16.13
N PHE A 318 9.85 6.96 14.88
CA PHE A 318 10.27 8.00 13.94
C PHE A 318 9.34 8.04 12.73
N GLU A 319 8.91 9.25 12.37
CA GLU A 319 8.05 9.54 11.22
C GLU A 319 8.38 10.93 10.66
N VAL A 320 8.24 11.12 9.35
CA VAL A 320 8.53 12.39 8.68
C VAL A 320 7.33 13.37 8.66
N ASP A 321 6.09 12.87 8.71
CA ASP A 321 4.88 13.73 8.78
C ASP A 321 4.65 14.21 10.22
N GLU A 322 4.97 15.50 10.49
CA GLU A 322 4.78 16.13 11.79
C GLU A 322 3.37 15.93 12.36
N ARG A 323 2.34 15.96 11.51
CA ARG A 323 0.93 15.79 11.95
C ARG A 323 0.65 14.35 12.42
N ALA A 324 1.30 13.36 11.80
CA ALA A 324 1.21 11.97 12.24
C ALA A 324 1.92 11.79 13.59
N VAL A 325 3.11 12.40 13.76
CA VAL A 325 3.86 12.41 15.02
C VAL A 325 3.06 13.07 16.15
N GLU A 326 2.48 14.26 15.91
CA GLU A 326 1.64 14.96 16.89
C GLU A 326 0.42 14.11 17.30
N LEU A 327 -0.21 13.46 16.33
CA LEU A 327 -1.34 12.56 16.59
C LEU A 327 -0.92 11.36 17.42
N ALA A 328 0.18 10.67 17.08
CA ALA A 328 0.66 9.52 17.81
C ALA A 328 1.01 9.87 19.27
N ASN A 329 1.72 10.99 19.51
CA ASN A 329 2.00 11.47 20.86
C ASN A 329 0.71 11.84 21.63
N THR A 330 -0.28 12.42 20.94
CA THR A 330 -1.59 12.74 21.54
C THR A 330 -2.31 11.45 21.97
N ILE A 331 -2.32 10.43 21.13
CA ILE A 331 -2.91 9.13 21.45
C ILE A 331 -2.22 8.49 22.65
N ALA A 332 -0.87 8.44 22.67
CA ALA A 332 -0.11 7.86 23.78
C ALA A 332 -0.43 8.59 25.09
N MET A 333 -0.48 9.92 25.07
CA MET A 333 -0.82 10.73 26.24
C MET A 333 -2.24 10.43 26.76
N PHE A 334 -3.25 10.38 25.89
CA PHE A 334 -4.62 10.08 26.30
C PHE A 334 -4.81 8.63 26.75
N ALA A 335 -4.04 7.72 26.21
CA ALA A 335 -4.00 6.32 26.65
C ALA A 335 -3.25 6.12 27.97
N GLY A 336 -2.56 7.15 28.49
CA GLY A 336 -1.72 7.05 29.70
C GLY A 336 -0.44 6.25 29.51
N ILE A 337 0.09 6.21 28.27
CA ILE A 337 1.31 5.48 27.92
C ILE A 337 2.49 6.46 28.00
N ASP A 338 3.09 6.57 29.18
CA ASP A 338 4.14 7.57 29.47
C ASP A 338 5.54 7.15 28.96
N THR A 339 5.72 5.86 28.60
CA THR A 339 7.01 5.30 28.15
C THR A 339 7.20 5.34 26.63
N TRP A 340 6.22 5.86 25.88
CA TRP A 340 6.27 5.94 24.44
C TRP A 340 6.47 7.37 23.96
N MET A 341 7.29 7.52 22.92
CA MET A 341 7.60 8.81 22.33
C MET A 341 7.66 8.71 20.82
N PHE A 342 7.08 9.66 20.12
CA PHE A 342 7.19 9.79 18.67
C PHE A 342 7.90 11.09 18.32
N ARG A 343 8.83 11.03 17.33
CA ARG A 343 9.61 12.18 16.87
C ARG A 343 9.56 12.30 15.35
N GLU A 344 9.53 13.55 14.90
CA GLU A 344 9.74 13.87 13.51
C GLU A 344 11.19 13.57 13.12
N ALA A 345 11.36 12.72 12.08
CA ALA A 345 12.65 12.43 11.49
C ALA A 345 12.49 11.99 10.03
N ASP A 346 13.30 12.55 9.13
CA ASP A 346 13.49 12.02 7.79
C ASP A 346 14.53 10.90 7.84
N LEU A 347 14.11 9.69 7.49
CA LEU A 347 14.95 8.50 7.51
C LEU A 347 15.56 8.17 6.13
N ALA A 348 15.52 9.11 5.18
CA ALA A 348 16.09 8.91 3.85
C ALA A 348 17.59 8.62 3.89
N ASP A 349 18.32 9.18 4.89
CA ASP A 349 19.75 8.96 5.09
C ASP A 349 20.04 8.03 6.30
N GLY A 350 19.03 7.31 6.82
CA GLY A 350 19.14 6.41 7.96
C GLY A 350 18.52 6.98 9.25
N PHE A 351 18.72 6.29 10.39
CA PHE A 351 18.12 6.66 11.68
C PHE A 351 19.14 7.06 12.76
N HIS A 352 20.41 6.79 12.57
CA HIS A 352 21.44 6.98 13.59
C HIS A 352 21.54 8.44 14.08
N GLU A 353 21.45 9.40 13.16
CA GLU A 353 21.51 10.84 13.49
C GLU A 353 20.24 11.36 14.19
N ALA A 354 19.13 10.64 14.06
CA ALA A 354 17.88 10.97 14.75
C ALA A 354 17.88 10.53 16.22
N LEU A 355 18.76 9.59 16.61
CA LEU A 355 18.93 9.14 17.98
C LEU A 355 19.80 10.11 18.79
N LYS A 356 19.41 10.33 20.05
CA LYS A 356 20.28 11.02 21.02
C LYS A 356 21.40 10.07 21.49
N PRO A 357 22.55 10.62 21.96
CA PRO A 357 23.68 9.79 22.38
C PRO A 357 23.32 8.71 23.41
N GLU A 358 22.40 8.99 24.33
CA GLU A 358 21.93 8.08 25.38
C GLU A 358 20.94 7.00 24.87
N GLU A 359 20.46 7.12 23.63
CA GLU A 359 19.50 6.20 23.04
C GLU A 359 20.17 5.14 22.16
N HIS A 360 21.46 5.27 21.90
CA HIS A 360 22.20 4.27 21.14
C HIS A 360 22.36 2.98 21.95
N GLY A 361 21.90 1.86 21.36
CA GLY A 361 22.08 0.52 21.94
C GLY A 361 21.16 0.18 23.08
N ILE A 362 20.01 0.88 23.22
CA ILE A 362 19.01 0.55 24.25
C ILE A 362 17.80 -0.22 23.71
N PHE A 363 17.74 -0.46 22.40
CA PHE A 363 16.59 -1.12 21.78
C PHE A 363 16.79 -2.63 21.72
N ASP A 364 15.81 -3.36 22.21
CA ASP A 364 15.75 -4.82 22.14
C ASP A 364 15.27 -5.27 20.76
N GLN A 365 14.39 -4.50 20.12
CA GLN A 365 13.81 -4.82 18.83
C GLN A 365 13.68 -3.57 17.92
N ILE A 366 13.72 -3.79 16.60
CA ILE A 366 13.38 -2.80 15.60
C ILE A 366 12.14 -3.28 14.83
N VAL A 367 11.16 -2.41 14.66
CA VAL A 367 10.00 -2.59 13.76
C VAL A 367 10.07 -1.53 12.66
N LEU A 368 9.85 -1.89 11.40
CA LEU A 368 9.83 -0.91 10.32
C LEU A 368 8.81 -1.25 9.22
N ASP A 369 8.13 -0.21 8.71
CA ASP A 369 7.14 -0.28 7.62
C ASP A 369 7.40 0.86 6.62
N PRO A 370 8.47 0.79 5.81
CA PRO A 370 8.81 1.86 4.87
C PRO A 370 7.88 1.89 3.67
N ALA A 371 7.91 3.01 2.93
CA ALA A 371 7.24 3.15 1.63
C ALA A 371 7.77 2.11 0.61
N ARG A 372 7.08 1.97 -0.53
CA ARG A 372 7.38 1.00 -1.61
C ARG A 372 8.84 0.92 -2.07
N GLY A 373 9.60 1.99 -1.90
CA GLY A 373 11.02 2.02 -2.26
C GLY A 373 11.91 1.13 -1.39
N GLY A 374 11.40 0.67 -0.25
CA GLY A 374 12.18 0.07 0.82
C GLY A 374 12.91 1.11 1.66
N ALA A 375 13.90 0.68 2.43
CA ALA A 375 14.69 1.49 3.34
C ALA A 375 16.20 1.19 3.22
N PRO A 376 16.84 1.50 2.06
CA PRO A 376 18.22 1.04 1.79
C PRO A 376 19.27 1.65 2.75
N ASP A 377 19.10 2.88 3.19
CA ASP A 377 20.03 3.54 4.10
C ASP A 377 19.85 3.02 5.54
N VAL A 378 18.61 2.88 6.00
CA VAL A 378 18.27 2.20 7.25
C VAL A 378 18.83 0.78 7.27
N SER A 379 18.69 0.03 6.19
CA SER A 379 19.18 -1.35 6.07
C SER A 379 20.70 -1.43 6.19
N ARG A 380 21.44 -0.45 5.62
CA ARG A 380 22.91 -0.35 5.78
C ARG A 380 23.31 -0.03 7.21
N GLU A 381 22.59 0.87 7.89
CA GLU A 381 22.86 1.17 9.29
C GLU A 381 22.63 -0.04 10.18
N ILE A 382 21.48 -0.75 9.98
CA ILE A 382 21.19 -1.99 10.70
C ILE A 382 22.28 -3.05 10.48
N ALA A 383 22.73 -3.24 9.24
CA ALA A 383 23.80 -4.18 8.92
C ALA A 383 25.12 -3.82 9.62
N GLY A 384 25.38 -2.52 9.80
CA GLY A 384 26.59 -1.99 10.44
C GLY A 384 26.57 -1.95 11.96
N LEU A 385 25.46 -2.25 12.62
CA LEU A 385 25.35 -2.24 14.08
C LEU A 385 26.32 -3.25 14.72
N GLN A 386 27.09 -2.80 15.74
CA GLN A 386 27.93 -3.69 16.52
C GLN A 386 27.06 -4.64 17.36
N GLN A 387 27.56 -5.86 17.59
CA GLN A 387 26.77 -6.92 18.24
C GLN A 387 26.34 -6.54 19.67
N GLU A 388 27.18 -5.79 20.38
CA GLU A 388 26.92 -5.38 21.78
C GLU A 388 25.80 -4.33 21.93
N VAL A 389 25.45 -3.64 20.83
CA VAL A 389 24.43 -2.58 20.79
C VAL A 389 23.33 -2.88 19.77
N SER A 390 23.31 -4.09 19.25
CA SER A 390 22.35 -4.52 18.23
C SER A 390 21.07 -5.01 18.89
N PRO A 391 19.90 -4.73 18.30
CA PRO A 391 18.67 -5.39 18.73
C PRO A 391 18.76 -6.91 18.52
N ASP A 392 17.96 -7.66 19.26
CA ASP A 392 17.89 -9.12 19.11
C ASP A 392 17.05 -9.53 17.90
N ARG A 393 16.07 -8.70 17.55
CA ARG A 393 15.08 -8.99 16.49
C ARG A 393 14.73 -7.76 15.67
N ILE A 394 14.45 -8.00 14.39
CA ILE A 394 13.90 -7.01 13.47
C ILE A 394 12.61 -7.56 12.87
N THR A 395 11.54 -6.76 12.88
CA THR A 395 10.29 -7.04 12.17
C THR A 395 10.14 -6.04 11.03
N TYR A 396 10.30 -6.51 9.79
CA TYR A 396 10.24 -5.69 8.59
C TYR A 396 8.93 -5.94 7.83
N VAL A 397 8.07 -4.93 7.75
CA VAL A 397 6.84 -4.94 6.95
C VAL A 397 7.13 -4.32 5.58
N SER A 398 6.69 -4.92 4.49
CA SER A 398 6.90 -4.39 3.14
C SER A 398 5.79 -4.77 2.17
N CYS A 399 5.30 -3.77 1.42
CA CYS A 399 4.35 -3.98 0.32
C CYS A 399 5.03 -4.23 -1.04
N ASP A 400 6.37 -4.29 -1.09
CA ASP A 400 7.15 -4.52 -2.32
C ASP A 400 8.24 -5.59 -2.10
N PRO A 401 7.97 -6.87 -2.37
CA PRO A 401 8.92 -7.96 -2.20
C PRO A 401 10.28 -7.76 -2.90
N PRO A 402 10.37 -7.16 -4.10
CA PRO A 402 11.65 -6.78 -4.70
C PRO A 402 12.45 -5.77 -3.87
N ALA A 403 11.82 -4.76 -3.30
CA ALA A 403 12.49 -3.78 -2.42
C ALA A 403 12.97 -4.46 -1.14
N LEU A 404 12.10 -5.21 -0.49
CA LEU A 404 12.45 -6.02 0.67
C LEU A 404 13.64 -6.94 0.39
N GLY A 405 13.64 -7.65 -0.76
CA GLY A 405 14.75 -8.52 -1.14
C GLY A 405 16.10 -7.78 -1.23
N ARG A 406 16.12 -6.53 -1.75
CA ARG A 406 17.34 -5.71 -1.78
C ARG A 406 17.81 -5.31 -0.38
N ASP A 407 16.89 -4.91 0.48
CA ASP A 407 17.19 -4.48 1.83
C ASP A 407 17.68 -5.65 2.69
N LEU A 408 17.03 -6.82 2.57
CA LEU A 408 17.45 -8.03 3.26
C LEU A 408 18.80 -8.56 2.78
N ALA A 409 19.16 -8.36 1.50
CA ALA A 409 20.51 -8.69 1.01
C ALA A 409 21.58 -7.88 1.76
N VAL A 410 21.34 -6.60 1.98
CA VAL A 410 22.26 -5.73 2.74
C VAL A 410 22.30 -6.13 4.23
N MET A 411 21.15 -6.39 4.84
CA MET A 411 21.08 -6.82 6.25
C MET A 411 21.78 -8.18 6.46
N ALA A 412 21.72 -9.08 5.49
CA ALA A 412 22.39 -10.39 5.56
C ALA A 412 23.92 -10.26 5.62
N GLU A 413 24.52 -9.21 5.02
CA GLU A 413 25.97 -8.91 5.16
C GLU A 413 26.32 -8.59 6.62
N GLY A 414 25.39 -8.03 7.39
CA GLY A 414 25.52 -7.78 8.83
C GLY A 414 25.18 -8.99 9.74
N GLY A 415 24.95 -10.17 9.13
CA GLY A 415 24.68 -11.41 9.86
C GLY A 415 23.20 -11.63 10.20
N TRP A 416 22.28 -10.80 9.71
CA TRP A 416 20.85 -10.96 9.89
C TRP A 416 20.28 -12.06 8.99
N LYS A 417 19.44 -12.93 9.56
CA LYS A 417 18.81 -14.04 8.84
C LYS A 417 17.30 -14.04 9.05
N PRO A 418 16.50 -14.32 8.01
CA PRO A 418 15.07 -14.46 8.17
C PRO A 418 14.76 -15.74 8.98
N VAL A 419 14.04 -15.57 10.10
CA VAL A 419 13.57 -16.65 10.98
C VAL A 419 12.06 -16.81 10.92
N GLY A 420 11.34 -15.80 10.43
CA GLY A 420 9.90 -15.81 10.20
C GLY A 420 9.54 -15.09 8.90
N LEU A 421 8.51 -15.57 8.23
CA LEU A 421 7.97 -14.94 7.02
C LEU A 421 6.45 -15.10 7.01
N THR A 422 5.74 -13.98 6.96
CA THR A 422 4.29 -13.96 6.80
C THR A 422 3.94 -13.15 5.55
N MET A 423 3.07 -13.68 4.72
CA MET A 423 2.55 -13.02 3.53
C MET A 423 1.06 -12.78 3.68
N LEU A 424 0.66 -11.51 3.67
CA LEU A 424 -0.73 -11.11 3.88
C LEU A 424 -1.31 -10.51 2.60
N ASP A 425 -2.49 -10.94 2.21
CA ASP A 425 -3.21 -10.31 1.11
C ASP A 425 -4.01 -9.09 1.60
N MET A 426 -3.33 -7.94 1.66
CA MET A 426 -3.95 -6.66 1.98
C MET A 426 -4.81 -6.09 0.84
N PHE A 427 -4.55 -6.53 -0.41
CA PHE A 427 -5.12 -5.92 -1.62
C PHE A 427 -5.59 -6.95 -2.64
N PRO A 428 -6.64 -7.73 -2.33
CA PRO A 428 -7.25 -8.66 -3.29
C PRO A 428 -7.55 -8.02 -4.65
N ARG A 429 -7.45 -8.82 -5.71
CA ARG A 429 -7.61 -8.44 -7.11
C ARG A 429 -6.47 -7.60 -7.68
N THR A 430 -5.54 -7.15 -6.86
CA THR A 430 -4.32 -6.44 -7.28
C THR A 430 -3.08 -7.34 -7.16
N ALA A 431 -1.98 -6.93 -7.77
CA ALA A 431 -0.71 -7.68 -7.66
C ALA A 431 0.05 -7.42 -6.35
N HIS A 432 -0.47 -6.56 -5.47
CA HIS A 432 0.19 -6.22 -4.21
C HIS A 432 -0.01 -7.30 -3.17
N LEU A 433 1.05 -7.54 -2.42
CA LEU A 433 1.08 -8.45 -1.28
C LEU A 433 1.92 -7.80 -0.18
N GLU A 434 1.45 -7.83 1.06
CA GLU A 434 2.22 -7.39 2.21
C GLU A 434 3.05 -8.55 2.73
N VAL A 435 4.31 -8.28 3.06
CA VAL A 435 5.25 -9.27 3.57
C VAL A 435 5.80 -8.79 4.91
N VAL A 436 5.69 -9.61 5.95
CA VAL A 436 6.34 -9.40 7.23
C VAL A 436 7.49 -10.39 7.34
N ALA A 437 8.72 -9.89 7.31
CA ALA A 437 9.93 -10.66 7.50
C ALA A 437 10.47 -10.41 8.91
N VAL A 438 10.67 -11.50 9.65
CA VAL A 438 11.27 -11.45 10.99
C VAL A 438 12.71 -11.93 10.89
N LEU A 439 13.65 -11.10 11.35
CA LEU A 439 15.08 -11.36 11.27
C LEU A 439 15.68 -11.46 12.67
N GLU A 440 16.64 -12.36 12.81
CA GLU A 440 17.50 -12.47 14.00
C GLU A 440 18.96 -12.59 13.58
N ARG A 441 19.88 -12.16 14.44
CA ARG A 441 21.29 -12.38 14.17
C ARG A 441 21.70 -13.82 14.49
N SER A 442 22.54 -14.37 13.65
CA SER A 442 23.18 -15.65 13.95
C SER A 442 24.03 -15.50 15.21
N ALA A 443 23.79 -16.32 16.24
CA ALA A 443 24.78 -16.51 17.29
C ALA A 443 26.05 -17.09 16.62
N GLU A 444 27.21 -16.43 16.79
CA GLU A 444 28.49 -17.01 16.39
C GLU A 444 28.82 -18.29 17.14
#